data_c7adbd42e5d281291d1e0887c15a5c4e
#
_entry.id   c7adbd42e5d281291d1e0887c15a5c4e
#
_cell.length_a   1.000
_cell.length_b   1.000
_cell.length_c   1.000
_cell.angle_alpha   90.00
_cell.angle_beta   90.00
_cell.angle_gamma   90.00
#
_symmetry.space_group_name_H-M   'P 1'
#
loop_
_entity.id
_entity.type
_entity.pdbx_description
1 polymer ?
#
loop_
_entity_poly.entity_id
_entity_poly.type
_entity_poly.pdbx_seq_one_letter_code
_entity_poly.pdbx_strand_id
1 'polypeptide(L)'
;MNKRRIGILLSLAMMLGLASCGEKEVNSKLVLNEVLIENTDNFQDDYGLQSAWIEVFNKSYTSADLAGYQLKMSNQAGDTATYFIPKGDVLTMVKPRQHALFWADGQPNRGTFHTNFVMDGTTATWVGLYDSGKKLVDQVTIPAGALQANQSYARISDAA
;
A
#
# COMPACT_ATOMS: atom_id res chain seq x y z
N MET A 1 -34.47 -45.10 -52.91
CA MET A 1 -33.08 -44.65 -52.69
C MET A 1 -33.10 -43.20 -52.20
N ASN A 2 -33.08 -42.95 -50.89
CA ASN A 2 -33.14 -41.62 -50.31
C ASN A 2 -31.73 -41.21 -49.85
N LYS A 3 -31.17 -40.20 -50.55
CA LYS A 3 -29.89 -39.60 -50.15
C LYS A 3 -30.18 -38.49 -49.14
N ARG A 4 -29.81 -38.74 -47.86
CA ARG A 4 -29.78 -37.71 -46.80
C ARG A 4 -28.51 -36.82 -46.98
N ARG A 5 -28.71 -35.55 -47.21
CA ARG A 5 -27.63 -34.56 -47.16
C ARG A 5 -27.40 -34.14 -45.73
N ILE A 6 -26.20 -34.35 -45.22
CA ILE A 6 -25.72 -33.92 -43.92
C ILE A 6 -25.20 -32.50 -44.12
N GLY A 7 -25.91 -31.53 -43.51
CA GLY A 7 -25.46 -30.13 -43.44
C GLY A 7 -24.45 -30.00 -42.33
N ILE A 8 -23.24 -29.55 -42.68
CA ILE A 8 -22.20 -29.18 -41.72
C ILE A 8 -22.49 -27.77 -41.24
N LEU A 9 -22.90 -27.66 -39.95
CA LEU A 9 -22.94 -26.38 -39.26
C LEU A 9 -21.52 -25.97 -38.87
N LEU A 10 -20.99 -24.95 -39.54
CA LEU A 10 -19.79 -24.27 -39.12
C LEU A 10 -20.15 -23.37 -37.93
N SER A 11 -19.81 -23.76 -36.70
CA SER A 11 -19.86 -22.88 -35.54
C SER A 11 -18.66 -21.96 -35.58
N LEU A 12 -18.91 -20.68 -35.89
CA LEU A 12 -17.93 -19.61 -35.80
C LEU A 12 -17.73 -19.27 -34.31
N ALA A 13 -16.72 -19.85 -33.69
CA ALA A 13 -16.29 -19.49 -32.35
C ALA A 13 -15.67 -18.08 -32.39
N MET A 14 -16.45 -17.09 -31.94
CA MET A 14 -15.99 -15.71 -31.76
C MET A 14 -15.09 -15.69 -30.49
N MET A 15 -13.78 -15.75 -30.70
CA MET A 15 -12.81 -15.48 -29.62
C MET A 15 -12.91 -14.02 -29.25
N LEU A 16 -13.60 -13.73 -28.14
CA LEU A 16 -13.42 -12.45 -27.44
C LEU A 16 -12.03 -12.47 -26.81
N GLY A 17 -11.10 -11.81 -27.43
CA GLY A 17 -9.82 -11.48 -26.83
C GLY A 17 -10.07 -10.55 -25.63
N LEU A 18 -9.97 -11.07 -24.42
CA LEU A 18 -9.81 -10.26 -23.22
C LEU A 18 -8.47 -9.54 -23.36
N ALA A 19 -8.50 -8.30 -23.82
CA ALA A 19 -7.37 -7.41 -23.67
C ALA A 19 -7.18 -7.19 -22.15
N SER A 20 -6.34 -7.99 -21.53
CA SER A 20 -5.79 -7.71 -20.21
C SER A 20 -5.02 -6.40 -20.36
N CYS A 21 -5.63 -5.31 -19.93
CA CYS A 21 -4.95 -4.05 -19.72
C CYS A 21 -4.02 -4.27 -18.53
N GLY A 22 -2.81 -4.78 -18.78
CA GLY A 22 -1.78 -4.89 -17.76
C GLY A 22 -1.45 -3.47 -17.31
N GLU A 23 -1.88 -3.11 -16.10
CA GLU A 23 -1.33 -1.94 -15.43
C GLU A 23 0.18 -2.10 -15.42
N LYS A 24 0.88 -1.17 -16.07
CA LYS A 24 2.35 -1.14 -16.00
C LYS A 24 2.72 -1.00 -14.54
N GLU A 25 3.37 -2.01 -13.98
CA GLU A 25 3.99 -1.90 -12.67
C GLU A 25 4.84 -0.62 -12.64
N VAL A 26 4.55 0.23 -11.68
CA VAL A 26 5.37 1.42 -11.46
C VAL A 26 6.68 0.93 -10.90
N ASN A 27 7.76 1.04 -11.67
CA ASN A 27 9.10 0.71 -11.20
C ASN A 27 9.55 1.79 -10.17
N SER A 28 8.89 1.79 -9.02
CA SER A 28 9.20 2.70 -7.93
C SER A 28 10.38 2.17 -7.13
N LYS A 29 11.20 3.11 -6.63
CA LYS A 29 12.25 2.81 -5.65
C LYS A 29 11.68 2.53 -4.26
N LEU A 30 10.49 3.05 -3.98
CA LEU A 30 9.81 3.01 -2.68
C LEU A 30 8.64 2.02 -2.72
N VAL A 31 8.49 1.24 -1.67
CA VAL A 31 7.40 0.27 -1.49
C VAL A 31 6.89 0.29 -0.05
N LEU A 32 5.63 -0.10 0.14
CA LEU A 32 5.13 -0.46 1.48
C LEU A 32 5.79 -1.78 1.89
N ASN A 33 6.49 -1.79 3.01
CA ASN A 33 7.23 -2.96 3.46
C ASN A 33 6.53 -3.68 4.60
N GLU A 34 6.02 -2.93 5.57
CA GLU A 34 5.45 -3.48 6.78
C GLU A 34 4.37 -2.54 7.34
N VAL A 35 3.34 -3.11 7.97
CA VAL A 35 2.27 -2.37 8.64
C VAL A 35 1.96 -3.06 9.96
N LEU A 36 1.95 -2.30 11.06
CA LEU A 36 1.53 -2.76 12.37
C LEU A 36 0.33 -1.92 12.82
N ILE A 37 -0.80 -2.59 13.13
CA ILE A 37 -2.04 -1.89 13.49
C ILE A 37 -2.18 -1.74 15.00
N GLU A 38 -2.00 -2.82 15.76
CA GLU A 38 -2.12 -2.78 17.22
C GLU A 38 -0.73 -2.82 17.87
N ASN A 39 -0.25 -1.62 18.24
CA ASN A 39 1.05 -1.43 18.86
C ASN A 39 0.89 -1.21 20.37
N THR A 40 1.23 -2.21 21.16
CA THR A 40 1.17 -2.13 22.64
C THR A 40 2.54 -2.28 23.29
N ASP A 41 3.53 -2.84 22.58
CA ASP A 41 4.89 -3.09 23.09
C ASP A 41 5.92 -3.21 21.96
N ASN A 42 5.79 -2.38 20.92
CA ASN A 42 6.73 -2.30 19.81
C ASN A 42 7.42 -0.92 19.80
N PHE A 43 7.70 -0.35 18.65
CA PHE A 43 8.32 0.97 18.53
C PHE A 43 7.49 2.06 19.19
N GLN A 44 8.18 3.07 19.73
CA GLN A 44 7.61 4.31 20.25
C GLN A 44 8.05 5.47 19.36
N ASP A 45 7.18 6.45 19.22
CA ASP A 45 7.50 7.71 18.58
C ASP A 45 8.39 8.61 19.47
N ASP A 46 8.79 9.78 18.97
CA ASP A 46 9.60 10.73 19.71
C ASP A 46 8.89 11.32 20.95
N TYR A 47 7.60 11.07 21.10
CA TYR A 47 6.79 11.44 22.27
C TYR A 47 6.61 10.30 23.27
N GLY A 48 7.23 9.13 23.00
CA GLY A 48 7.11 7.95 23.83
C GLY A 48 5.77 7.23 23.71
N LEU A 49 5.02 7.47 22.63
CA LEU A 49 3.71 6.87 22.38
C LEU A 49 3.82 5.71 21.41
N GLN A 50 3.00 4.70 21.65
CA GLN A 50 2.85 3.53 20.82
C GLN A 50 1.60 3.68 19.96
N SER A 51 1.77 3.91 18.68
CA SER A 51 0.68 4.04 17.71
C SER A 51 0.87 3.02 16.60
N ALA A 52 -0.19 2.73 15.86
CA ALA A 52 -0.09 2.00 14.62
C ALA A 52 0.93 2.66 13.68
N TRP A 53 1.62 1.88 12.85
CA TRP A 53 2.61 2.45 11.95
C TRP A 53 2.65 1.74 10.59
N ILE A 54 3.17 2.48 9.62
CA ILE A 54 3.38 2.03 8.24
C ILE A 54 4.84 2.27 7.89
N GLU A 55 5.53 1.23 7.43
CA GLU A 55 6.90 1.31 6.98
C GLU A 55 6.98 1.38 5.46
N VAL A 56 7.70 2.39 4.96
CA VAL A 56 8.06 2.54 3.55
C VAL A 56 9.54 2.24 3.39
N PHE A 57 9.88 1.32 2.50
CA PHE A 57 11.25 0.90 2.25
C PHE A 57 11.77 1.42 0.91
N ASN A 58 12.98 1.94 0.91
CA ASN A 58 13.71 2.25 -0.31
C ASN A 58 14.49 1.02 -0.78
N LYS A 59 13.92 0.27 -1.73
CA LYS A 59 14.53 -0.94 -2.28
C LYS A 59 15.70 -0.69 -3.23
N SER A 60 15.98 0.57 -3.55
CA SER A 60 17.05 0.94 -4.50
C SER A 60 18.39 1.19 -3.81
N TYR A 61 19.44 1.30 -4.61
CA TYR A 61 20.79 1.65 -4.18
C TYR A 61 21.10 3.16 -4.30
N THR A 62 20.08 3.98 -4.49
CA THR A 62 20.16 5.45 -4.51
C THR A 62 19.12 6.01 -3.57
N SER A 63 19.33 7.22 -3.06
CA SER A 63 18.32 7.90 -2.25
C SER A 63 17.04 8.13 -3.04
N ALA A 64 15.91 8.12 -2.35
CA ALA A 64 14.59 8.37 -2.89
C ALA A 64 13.85 9.38 -2.00
N ASP A 65 13.20 10.36 -2.60
CA ASP A 65 12.48 11.40 -1.88
C ASP A 65 10.98 11.07 -1.81
N LEU A 66 10.45 11.03 -0.60
CA LEU A 66 9.01 10.86 -0.31
C LEU A 66 8.23 12.17 -0.41
N ALA A 67 8.89 13.32 -0.62
CA ALA A 67 8.24 14.62 -0.68
C ALA A 67 7.10 14.66 -1.70
N GLY A 68 5.90 14.98 -1.24
CA GLY A 68 4.69 15.04 -2.07
C GLY A 68 4.05 13.69 -2.40
N TYR A 69 4.59 12.59 -1.93
CA TYR A 69 3.90 11.30 -1.94
C TYR A 69 2.65 11.34 -1.06
N GLN A 70 1.78 10.35 -1.20
CA GLN A 70 0.56 10.24 -0.43
C GLN A 70 0.46 8.84 0.17
N LEU A 71 0.14 8.78 1.46
CA LEU A 71 -0.37 7.59 2.10
C LEU A 71 -1.89 7.68 2.17
N LYS A 72 -2.59 6.70 1.60
CA LYS A 72 -4.04 6.62 1.67
C LYS A 72 -4.44 5.40 2.49
N MET A 73 -5.46 5.58 3.30
CA MET A 73 -6.06 4.52 4.08
C MET A 73 -7.56 4.45 3.80
N SER A 74 -8.09 3.24 3.75
CA SER A 74 -9.53 2.99 3.86
C SER A 74 -9.78 1.70 4.63
N ASN A 75 -10.95 1.60 5.28
CA ASN A 75 -11.37 0.40 5.97
C ASN A 75 -12.78 -0.02 5.57
N GLN A 76 -13.20 -1.21 5.97
CA GLN A 76 -14.55 -1.70 5.67
C GLN A 76 -15.66 -0.99 6.47
N ALA A 77 -15.32 -0.23 7.52
CA ALA A 77 -16.27 0.62 8.22
C ALA A 77 -16.63 1.89 7.43
N GLY A 78 -15.91 2.17 6.33
CA GLY A 78 -16.16 3.31 5.45
C GLY A 78 -15.27 4.52 5.74
N ASP A 79 -14.35 4.43 6.69
CA ASP A 79 -13.38 5.49 6.93
C ASP A 79 -12.37 5.56 5.81
N THR A 80 -12.08 6.75 5.33
CA THR A 80 -11.07 7.02 4.30
C THR A 80 -10.25 8.24 4.67
N ALA A 81 -8.95 8.18 4.40
CA ALA A 81 -8.06 9.29 4.65
C ALA A 81 -6.94 9.36 3.60
N THR A 82 -6.41 10.55 3.40
CA THR A 82 -5.21 10.80 2.59
C THR A 82 -4.27 11.70 3.36
N TYR A 83 -3.08 11.20 3.62
CA TYR A 83 -1.98 11.97 4.17
C TYR A 83 -1.03 12.39 3.05
N PHE A 84 -0.81 13.68 2.92
CA PHE A 84 0.16 14.26 1.98
C PHE A 84 1.49 14.46 2.68
N ILE A 85 2.52 13.72 2.27
CA ILE A 85 3.86 13.85 2.83
C ILE A 85 4.40 15.24 2.45
N PRO A 86 4.81 16.08 3.42
CA PRO A 86 5.23 17.44 3.18
C PRO A 86 6.37 17.55 2.17
N LYS A 87 6.39 18.65 1.43
CA LYS A 87 7.51 19.02 0.56
C LYS A 87 8.45 19.95 1.30
N GLY A 88 9.75 19.85 0.99
CA GLY A 88 10.76 20.74 1.56
C GLY A 88 11.30 20.34 2.92
N ASP A 89 10.90 19.19 3.44
CA ASP A 89 11.50 18.59 4.63
C ASP A 89 12.62 17.63 4.23
N VAL A 90 13.82 17.81 4.79
CA VAL A 90 14.98 16.96 4.53
C VAL A 90 14.80 15.52 5.02
N LEU A 91 13.89 15.30 5.96
CA LEU A 91 13.58 13.99 6.51
C LEU A 91 12.88 13.07 5.50
N THR A 92 12.25 13.64 4.45
CA THR A 92 11.60 12.83 3.40
C THR A 92 12.58 12.07 2.51
N MET A 93 13.87 12.39 2.58
CA MET A 93 14.92 11.73 1.82
C MET A 93 15.31 10.39 2.44
N VAL A 94 14.79 9.30 1.89
CA VAL A 94 15.09 7.94 2.34
C VAL A 94 16.38 7.45 1.67
N LYS A 95 17.41 7.14 2.49
CA LYS A 95 18.70 6.65 2.00
C LYS A 95 18.56 5.27 1.31
N PRO A 96 19.56 4.84 0.53
CA PRO A 96 19.55 3.51 -0.10
C PRO A 96 19.35 2.41 0.94
N ARG A 97 18.44 1.48 0.68
CA ARG A 97 18.18 0.31 1.53
C ARG A 97 17.80 0.67 2.98
N GLN A 98 17.16 1.84 3.17
CA GLN A 98 16.66 2.30 4.47
C GLN A 98 15.13 2.45 4.44
N HIS A 99 14.56 2.55 5.62
CA HIS A 99 13.13 2.64 5.88
C HIS A 99 12.75 4.05 6.34
N ALA A 100 11.50 4.41 6.10
CA ALA A 100 10.82 5.55 6.72
C ALA A 100 9.56 5.01 7.41
N LEU A 101 9.42 5.27 8.70
CA LEU A 101 8.30 4.83 9.52
C LEU A 101 7.30 5.97 9.69
N PHE A 102 6.04 5.73 9.35
CA PHE A 102 4.93 6.67 9.50
C PHE A 102 4.00 6.22 10.61
N TRP A 103 3.77 7.06 11.60
CA TRP A 103 2.84 6.85 12.70
C TRP A 103 1.41 7.17 12.27
N ALA A 104 0.54 6.19 12.32
CA ALA A 104 -0.88 6.37 12.04
C ALA A 104 -1.61 6.73 13.35
N ASP A 105 -1.34 7.93 13.86
CA ASP A 105 -1.78 8.44 15.16
C ASP A 105 -2.80 9.59 15.07
N GLY A 106 -3.11 10.06 13.86
CA GLY A 106 -4.02 11.17 13.64
C GLY A 106 -3.46 12.54 14.07
N GLN A 107 -2.14 12.67 14.24
CA GLN A 107 -1.48 13.86 14.80
C GLN A 107 -0.45 14.47 13.84
N PRO A 108 -0.84 14.93 12.63
CA PRO A 108 0.09 15.42 11.62
C PRO A 108 0.88 16.68 12.04
N ASN A 109 0.44 17.36 13.11
CA ASN A 109 1.14 18.49 13.69
C ASN A 109 2.39 18.10 14.51
N ARG A 110 2.59 16.80 14.78
CA ARG A 110 3.78 16.29 15.48
C ARG A 110 5.00 16.17 14.58
N GLY A 111 4.83 16.16 13.27
CA GLY A 111 5.94 16.12 12.30
C GLY A 111 5.60 15.33 11.04
N THR A 112 6.56 15.31 10.13
CA THR A 112 6.42 14.73 8.79
C THR A 112 6.04 13.24 8.78
N PHE A 113 6.39 12.50 9.82
CA PHE A 113 6.10 11.08 9.91
C PHE A 113 4.86 10.73 10.76
N HIS A 114 4.03 11.73 11.12
CA HIS A 114 2.76 11.54 11.79
C HIS A 114 1.61 11.79 10.82
N THR A 115 0.79 10.77 10.59
CA THR A 115 -0.30 10.89 9.61
C THR A 115 -1.54 11.54 10.22
N ASN A 116 -2.48 11.95 9.36
CA ASN A 116 -3.76 12.53 9.75
C ASN A 116 -4.87 11.48 9.96
N PHE A 117 -4.50 10.20 10.08
CA PHE A 117 -5.44 9.11 10.30
C PHE A 117 -4.91 8.12 11.34
N VAL A 118 -5.82 7.34 11.88
CA VAL A 118 -5.55 6.17 12.73
C VAL A 118 -5.95 4.90 12.00
N MET A 119 -5.35 3.77 12.36
CA MET A 119 -5.75 2.46 11.86
C MET A 119 -6.37 1.63 12.98
N ASP A 120 -7.42 0.88 12.63
CA ASP A 120 -8.15 -0.01 13.53
C ASP A 120 -8.17 -1.42 12.93
N GLY A 121 -7.74 -2.41 13.69
CA GLY A 121 -7.68 -3.81 13.29
C GLY A 121 -9.02 -4.57 13.35
N THR A 122 -10.10 -3.94 13.82
CA THR A 122 -11.43 -4.59 13.93
C THR A 122 -12.07 -4.83 12.57
N THR A 123 -11.69 -4.07 11.56
CA THR A 123 -12.15 -4.22 10.18
C THR A 123 -10.96 -4.39 9.23
N ALA A 124 -11.20 -4.97 8.04
CA ALA A 124 -10.15 -5.02 7.03
C ALA A 124 -9.74 -3.60 6.64
N THR A 125 -8.42 -3.37 6.63
CA THR A 125 -7.82 -2.07 6.36
C THR A 125 -6.96 -2.15 5.11
N TRP A 126 -7.19 -1.24 4.18
CA TRP A 126 -6.37 -1.04 3.00
C TRP A 126 -5.46 0.18 3.17
N VAL A 127 -4.20 0.03 2.76
CA VAL A 127 -3.21 1.12 2.73
C VAL A 127 -2.60 1.18 1.33
N GLY A 128 -2.53 2.37 0.74
CA GLY A 128 -1.91 2.63 -0.55
C GLY A 128 -0.85 3.73 -0.49
N LEU A 129 0.29 3.49 -1.13
CA LEU A 129 1.33 4.48 -1.38
C LEU A 129 1.18 5.02 -2.80
N TYR A 130 1.08 6.34 -2.94
CA TYR A 130 0.99 7.04 -4.22
C TYR A 130 2.17 7.99 -4.38
N ASP A 131 2.69 8.11 -5.59
CA ASP A 131 3.75 9.07 -5.90
C ASP A 131 3.23 10.52 -5.92
N SER A 132 4.14 11.48 -6.09
CA SER A 132 3.81 12.89 -6.18
C SER A 132 2.94 13.25 -7.40
N GLY A 133 2.88 12.39 -8.40
CA GLY A 133 1.98 12.47 -9.56
C GLY A 133 0.61 11.83 -9.32
N LYS A 134 0.33 11.37 -8.09
CA LYS A 134 -0.91 10.67 -7.69
C LYS A 134 -1.09 9.30 -8.34
N LYS A 135 -0.01 8.67 -8.79
CA LYS A 135 -0.04 7.33 -9.34
C LYS A 135 0.19 6.32 -8.22
N LEU A 136 -0.60 5.24 -8.20
CA LEU A 136 -0.42 4.16 -7.24
C LEU A 136 0.95 3.51 -7.46
N VAL A 137 1.73 3.45 -6.39
CA VAL A 137 3.07 2.85 -6.33
C VAL A 137 2.99 1.45 -5.78
N ASP A 138 2.28 1.30 -4.65
CA ASP A 138 2.16 0.05 -3.93
C ASP A 138 0.93 0.07 -3.03
N GLN A 139 0.41 -1.09 -2.67
CA GLN A 139 -0.76 -1.20 -1.79
C GLN A 139 -0.76 -2.52 -1.02
N VAL A 140 -1.43 -2.52 0.12
CA VAL A 140 -1.64 -3.70 0.95
C VAL A 140 -3.04 -3.67 1.53
N THR A 141 -3.65 -4.86 1.67
CA THR A 141 -4.90 -5.04 2.41
C THR A 141 -4.64 -5.99 3.55
N ILE A 142 -4.91 -5.55 4.77
CA ILE A 142 -4.81 -6.36 5.99
C ILE A 142 -6.22 -6.83 6.32
N PRO A 143 -6.51 -8.14 6.31
CA PRO A 143 -7.83 -8.65 6.67
C PRO A 143 -8.19 -8.35 8.12
N ALA A 144 -9.48 -8.22 8.41
CA ALA A 144 -9.97 -8.04 9.78
C ALA A 144 -9.51 -9.18 10.69
N GLY A 145 -8.98 -8.85 11.87
CA GLY A 145 -8.53 -9.83 12.86
C GLY A 145 -7.36 -10.72 12.40
N ALA A 146 -6.67 -10.38 11.32
CA ALA A 146 -5.54 -11.16 10.82
C ALA A 146 -4.30 -11.04 11.71
N LEU A 147 -4.19 -9.98 12.50
CA LEU A 147 -3.06 -9.68 13.34
C LEU A 147 -3.47 -9.65 14.81
N GLN A 148 -2.59 -10.14 15.68
CA GLN A 148 -2.66 -9.94 17.11
C GLN A 148 -1.86 -8.67 17.49
N ALA A 149 -2.01 -8.20 18.71
CA ALA A 149 -1.20 -7.10 19.24
C ALA A 149 0.29 -7.36 19.00
N ASN A 150 1.00 -6.33 18.54
CA ASN A 150 2.42 -6.35 18.17
C ASN A 150 2.81 -7.30 17.03
N GLN A 151 1.84 -7.84 16.30
CA GLN A 151 2.10 -8.54 15.05
C GLN A 151 1.93 -7.58 13.88
N SER A 152 2.89 -7.59 12.97
CA SER A 152 2.87 -6.81 11.75
C SER A 152 2.46 -7.63 10.53
N TYR A 153 1.95 -6.97 9.53
CA TYR A 153 1.74 -7.50 8.19
C TYR A 153 2.90 -7.03 7.31
N ALA A 154 3.84 -7.94 7.03
CA ALA A 154 5.09 -7.60 6.37
C ALA A 154 5.30 -8.41 5.09
N ARG A 155 6.12 -7.90 4.20
CA ARG A 155 6.70 -8.69 3.11
C ARG A 155 7.60 -9.78 3.69
N ILE A 156 7.71 -10.93 2.99
CA ILE A 156 8.56 -12.07 3.42
C ILE A 156 10.03 -11.64 3.52
N SER A 157 10.44 -10.70 2.69
CA SER A 157 11.73 -10.01 2.79
C SER A 157 11.57 -8.58 2.26
N ASP A 158 12.49 -7.69 2.63
CA ASP A 158 12.44 -6.29 2.18
C ASP A 158 12.24 -6.19 0.67
N ALA A 159 11.11 -5.61 0.30
CA ALA A 159 10.70 -5.37 -1.09
C ALA A 159 10.45 -6.64 -1.94
N ALA A 160 10.24 -7.80 -1.32
CA ALA A 160 9.87 -9.03 -2.03
C ALA A 160 8.41 -9.05 -2.50
#